data_1fd0eb5837c2538c7c41cd2f4b5e10ca
#
_entry.id   1fd0eb5837c2538c7c41cd2f4b5e10ca
#
_cell.length_a   1.000
_cell.length_b   1.000
_cell.length_c   1.000
_cell.angle_alpha   90.00
_cell.angle_beta   90.00
_cell.angle_gamma   90.00
#
_symmetry.space_group_name_H-M   'P 1'
#
loop_
_entity.id
_entity.type
_entity.pdbx_description
1 polymer ?
#
loop_
_entity_poly.entity_id
_entity_poly.type
_entity_poly.pdbx_seq_one_letter_code
_entity_poly.pdbx_strand_id
1 'polypeptide(L)'
;MTDRPRLTLTAATLDAPDARELAAFYERLLGWTREEDEPDWVTLRAPGGGAGLAFQTERAYVRPVWPARPGDPPIMAHLDIRVDDLDAASTHAVAAGATVADFQPQDDVRVHLDPAGHPFCLYL
;
A
#
# COMPACT_ATOMS: atom_id res chain seq x y z
N MET A 1 18.51 14.95 30.88
CA MET A 1 17.90 14.22 29.76
C MET A 1 16.45 14.63 29.62
N THR A 2 16.01 14.88 28.39
CA THR A 2 14.65 15.28 28.14
C THR A 2 13.82 14.06 27.82
N ASP A 3 12.77 13.87 28.58
CA ASP A 3 11.84 12.79 28.31
C ASP A 3 10.91 13.19 27.17
N ARG A 4 10.83 12.32 26.19
CA ARG A 4 9.95 12.50 25.06
C ARG A 4 8.55 11.95 25.42
N PRO A 5 7.47 12.67 25.10
CA PRO A 5 6.14 12.09 25.25
C PRO A 5 6.06 10.76 24.50
N ARG A 6 5.24 9.87 25.02
CA ARG A 6 4.98 8.60 24.32
C ARG A 6 4.12 8.87 23.08
N LEU A 7 4.64 8.50 21.93
CA LEU A 7 3.93 8.62 20.65
C LEU A 7 3.91 7.25 20.01
N THR A 8 2.76 6.87 19.49
CA THR A 8 2.60 5.58 18.83
C THR A 8 2.09 5.80 17.42
N LEU A 9 2.86 5.37 16.43
CA LEU A 9 2.40 5.38 15.05
C LEU A 9 1.43 4.22 14.87
N THR A 10 0.16 4.52 14.58
CA THR A 10 -0.87 3.49 14.48
C THR A 10 -1.13 3.02 13.06
N ALA A 11 -0.95 3.88 12.07
CA ALA A 11 -1.20 3.48 10.69
C ALA A 11 -0.55 4.43 9.70
N ALA A 12 -0.28 3.92 8.50
CA ALA A 12 -0.17 4.71 7.29
C ALA A 12 -1.52 4.67 6.59
N THR A 13 -2.00 5.82 6.14
CA THR A 13 -3.31 5.92 5.48
C THR A 13 -3.11 6.14 3.99
N LEU A 14 -3.79 5.33 3.18
CA LEU A 14 -3.79 5.44 1.73
C LEU A 14 -5.15 5.95 1.27
N ASP A 15 -5.15 6.95 0.40
CA ASP A 15 -6.37 7.46 -0.20
C ASP A 15 -6.73 6.65 -1.44
N ALA A 16 -8.00 6.59 -1.75
CA ALA A 16 -8.52 5.87 -2.91
C ALA A 16 -9.89 6.42 -3.30
N PRO A 17 -10.36 6.14 -4.50
CA PRO A 17 -11.76 6.44 -4.86
C PRO A 17 -12.76 5.68 -3.98
N ASP A 18 -12.39 4.50 -3.51
CA ASP A 18 -13.23 3.65 -2.66
C ASP A 18 -12.34 2.93 -1.64
N ALA A 19 -12.48 3.34 -0.37
CA ALA A 19 -11.66 2.81 0.70
C ALA A 19 -11.83 1.28 0.86
N ARG A 20 -13.05 0.78 0.72
CA ARG A 20 -13.31 -0.66 0.89
C ARG A 20 -12.68 -1.51 -0.19
N GLU A 21 -12.68 -1.03 -1.44
CA GLU A 21 -12.04 -1.76 -2.54
C GLU A 21 -10.53 -1.85 -2.33
N LEU A 22 -9.90 -0.75 -1.95
CA LEU A 22 -8.46 -0.75 -1.72
C LEU A 22 -8.10 -1.62 -0.51
N ALA A 23 -8.88 -1.52 0.56
CA ALA A 23 -8.68 -2.37 1.73
C ALA A 23 -8.80 -3.86 1.39
N ALA A 24 -9.79 -4.23 0.56
CA ALA A 24 -9.97 -5.61 0.14
C ALA A 24 -8.76 -6.15 -0.60
N PHE A 25 -8.13 -5.32 -1.44
CA PHE A 25 -6.89 -5.70 -2.11
C PHE A 25 -5.79 -6.03 -1.09
N TYR A 26 -5.57 -5.13 -0.12
CA TYR A 26 -4.50 -5.34 0.87
C TYR A 26 -4.82 -6.47 1.85
N GLU A 27 -6.09 -6.74 2.11
CA GLU A 27 -6.46 -7.96 2.84
C GLU A 27 -6.04 -9.21 2.08
N ARG A 28 -6.26 -9.26 0.78
CA ARG A 28 -5.84 -10.39 -0.05
C ARG A 28 -4.32 -10.50 -0.15
N LEU A 29 -3.66 -9.36 -0.29
CA LEU A 29 -2.21 -9.32 -0.44
C LEU A 29 -1.50 -9.74 0.84
N LEU A 30 -1.85 -9.12 1.96
CA LEU A 30 -1.12 -9.26 3.22
C LEU A 30 -1.71 -10.30 4.16
N GLY A 31 -2.99 -10.63 4.00
CA GLY A 31 -3.68 -11.52 4.93
C GLY A 31 -3.97 -10.88 6.27
N TRP A 32 -3.94 -9.55 6.35
CA TRP A 32 -4.19 -8.84 7.60
C TRP A 32 -5.67 -8.77 7.92
N THR A 33 -5.99 -8.54 9.20
CA THR A 33 -7.36 -8.52 9.69
C THR A 33 -7.94 -7.12 9.65
N ARG A 34 -9.14 -7.00 9.08
CA ARG A 34 -9.89 -5.75 9.07
C ARG A 34 -10.42 -5.48 10.47
N GLU A 35 -10.19 -4.26 10.98
CA GLU A 35 -10.68 -3.82 12.28
C GLU A 35 -11.86 -2.88 12.16
N GLU A 36 -11.65 -1.69 11.57
CA GLU A 36 -12.72 -0.76 11.31
C GLU A 36 -13.20 -0.94 9.87
N ASP A 37 -14.50 -0.88 9.66
CA ASP A 37 -15.07 -1.11 8.33
C ASP A 37 -16.28 -0.18 8.13
N GLU A 38 -15.97 1.05 7.74
CA GLU A 38 -16.96 2.03 7.37
C GLU A 38 -16.90 2.28 5.87
N PRO A 39 -17.97 2.81 5.23
CA PRO A 39 -17.95 2.99 3.77
C PRO A 39 -16.76 3.79 3.24
N ASP A 40 -16.31 4.80 3.98
CA ASP A 40 -15.24 5.68 3.55
C ASP A 40 -13.96 5.58 4.39
N TRP A 41 -13.92 4.60 5.31
CA TRP A 41 -12.79 4.40 6.21
C TRP A 41 -12.66 2.94 6.62
N VAL A 42 -11.51 2.34 6.34
CA VAL A 42 -11.23 0.96 6.70
C VAL A 42 -9.82 0.89 7.31
N THR A 43 -9.66 0.09 8.34
CA THR A 43 -8.33 -0.16 8.92
C THR A 43 -8.03 -1.64 8.92
N LEU A 44 -6.76 -1.97 8.67
CA LEU A 44 -6.21 -3.32 8.77
C LEU A 44 -5.17 -3.34 9.87
N ARG A 45 -5.24 -4.34 10.74
CA ARG A 45 -4.30 -4.50 11.83
C ARG A 45 -3.13 -5.36 11.40
N ALA A 46 -1.90 -4.86 11.67
CA ALA A 46 -0.70 -5.64 11.44
C ALA A 46 -0.59 -6.77 12.47
N PRO A 47 -0.26 -7.99 12.06
CA PRO A 47 0.06 -9.06 13.00
C PRO A 47 1.24 -8.65 13.88
N GLY A 48 1.16 -8.97 15.16
CA GLY A 48 2.24 -8.66 16.10
C GLY A 48 2.19 -7.25 16.68
N GLY A 49 1.21 -6.42 16.31
CA GLY A 49 0.95 -5.14 16.98
C GLY A 49 1.74 -3.94 16.47
N GLY A 50 2.39 -4.01 15.32
CA GLY A 50 3.02 -2.84 14.70
C GLY A 50 1.99 -1.93 14.04
N ALA A 51 2.47 -0.86 13.39
CA ALA A 51 1.61 0.05 12.65
C ALA A 51 0.84 -0.71 11.56
N GLY A 52 -0.46 -0.45 11.47
CA GLY A 52 -1.33 -1.04 10.46
C GLY A 52 -1.45 -0.17 9.23
N LEU A 53 -2.47 -0.46 8.43
CA LEU A 53 -2.85 0.35 7.27
C LEU A 53 -4.27 0.85 7.47
N ALA A 54 -4.52 2.06 7.00
CA ALA A 54 -5.84 2.62 6.92
C ALA A 54 -6.12 3.06 5.49
N PHE A 55 -7.40 3.10 5.13
CA PHE A 55 -7.83 3.45 3.79
C PHE A 55 -8.97 4.45 3.90
N GLN A 56 -8.87 5.53 3.15
CA GLN A 56 -9.82 6.61 3.20
C GLN A 56 -10.33 6.90 1.79
N THR A 57 -11.64 7.03 1.64
CA THR A 57 -12.21 7.48 0.38
C THR A 57 -11.93 8.96 0.20
N GLU A 58 -11.31 9.31 -0.93
CA GLU A 58 -11.07 10.69 -1.33
C GLU A 58 -11.85 10.95 -2.60
N ARG A 59 -12.85 11.79 -2.53
CA ARG A 59 -13.75 12.04 -3.67
C ARG A 59 -13.05 12.78 -4.81
N ALA A 60 -12.03 13.54 -4.49
CA ALA A 60 -11.19 14.24 -5.47
C ALA A 60 -9.92 13.46 -5.81
N TYR A 61 -9.93 12.14 -5.60
CA TYR A 61 -8.75 11.31 -5.81
C TYR A 61 -8.23 11.42 -7.22
N VAL A 62 -6.92 11.69 -7.35
CA VAL A 62 -6.21 11.68 -8.62
C VAL A 62 -5.18 10.56 -8.55
N ARG A 63 -5.29 9.61 -9.49
CA ARG A 63 -4.36 8.48 -9.55
C ARG A 63 -2.94 8.99 -9.78
N PRO A 64 -1.97 8.63 -8.93
CA PRO A 64 -0.60 9.05 -9.15
C PRO A 64 0.01 8.37 -10.36
N VAL A 65 1.01 9.01 -10.95
CA VAL A 65 1.77 8.47 -12.08
C VAL A 65 3.17 8.15 -11.60
N TRP A 66 3.63 6.95 -11.86
CA TRP A 66 4.99 6.54 -11.51
C TRP A 66 5.59 5.69 -12.63
N PRO A 67 6.80 6.00 -13.12
CA PRO A 67 7.55 7.23 -12.83
C PRO A 67 6.86 8.45 -13.42
N ALA A 68 6.89 9.56 -12.67
CA ALA A 68 6.20 10.78 -13.08
C ALA A 68 7.02 11.60 -14.08
N ARG A 69 6.32 12.23 -15.02
CA ARG A 69 6.88 13.26 -15.90
C ARG A 69 6.50 14.63 -15.37
N PRO A 70 7.18 15.70 -15.83
CA PRO A 70 6.76 17.04 -15.43
C PRO A 70 5.27 17.28 -15.70
N GLY A 71 4.55 17.77 -14.69
CA GLY A 71 3.12 18.00 -14.76
C GLY A 71 2.24 16.84 -14.32
N ASP A 72 2.80 15.64 -14.20
CA ASP A 72 2.06 14.48 -13.67
C ASP A 72 1.90 14.57 -12.15
N PRO A 73 0.81 14.02 -11.59
CA PRO A 73 0.69 13.87 -10.14
C PRO A 73 1.66 12.78 -9.66
N PRO A 74 2.73 13.13 -8.94
CA PRO A 74 3.70 12.14 -8.51
C PRO A 74 3.23 11.36 -7.31
N ILE A 75 3.87 10.22 -7.05
CA ILE A 75 3.68 9.55 -5.77
C ILE A 75 4.35 10.37 -4.67
N MET A 76 3.81 10.27 -3.46
CA MET A 76 4.38 10.93 -2.29
C MET A 76 4.93 9.92 -1.28
N ALA A 77 4.55 8.66 -1.41
CA ALA A 77 5.02 7.58 -0.56
C ALA A 77 4.75 6.26 -1.26
N HIS A 78 5.45 5.23 -0.85
CA HIS A 78 5.15 3.86 -1.30
C HIS A 78 5.40 2.88 -0.16
N LEU A 79 4.86 1.69 -0.27
CA LEU A 79 5.08 0.62 0.71
C LEU A 79 6.22 -0.27 0.22
N ASP A 80 7.05 -0.71 1.15
CA ASP A 80 8.06 -1.74 0.91
C ASP A 80 7.67 -3.00 1.68
N ILE A 81 7.60 -4.12 0.97
CA ILE A 81 7.15 -5.39 1.53
C ILE A 81 8.22 -6.42 1.27
N ARG A 82 8.82 -6.94 2.34
CA ARG A 82 9.84 -7.97 2.23
C ARG A 82 9.20 -9.31 1.94
N VAL A 83 9.80 -10.04 0.99
CA VAL A 83 9.32 -11.37 0.57
C VAL A 83 10.50 -12.33 0.46
N ASP A 84 10.21 -13.62 0.47
CA ASP A 84 11.25 -14.64 0.34
C ASP A 84 11.51 -15.05 -1.11
N ASP A 85 10.51 -14.88 -1.97
CA ASP A 85 10.55 -15.29 -3.38
C ASP A 85 9.81 -14.25 -4.21
N LEU A 86 10.55 -13.51 -5.03
CA LEU A 86 9.97 -12.42 -5.83
C LEU A 86 8.93 -12.92 -6.84
N ASP A 87 9.20 -14.03 -7.51
CA ASP A 87 8.27 -14.52 -8.54
C ASP A 87 6.98 -15.02 -7.90
N ALA A 88 7.07 -15.78 -6.82
CA ALA A 88 5.88 -16.26 -6.11
C ALA A 88 5.08 -15.10 -5.53
N ALA A 89 5.75 -14.12 -4.93
CA ALA A 89 5.09 -12.96 -4.35
C ALA A 89 4.43 -12.09 -5.42
N SER A 90 5.09 -11.90 -6.57
CA SER A 90 4.53 -11.15 -7.69
C SER A 90 3.27 -11.83 -8.25
N THR A 91 3.32 -13.14 -8.41
CA THR A 91 2.15 -13.91 -8.87
C THR A 91 0.99 -13.76 -7.90
N HIS A 92 1.27 -13.83 -6.61
CA HIS A 92 0.26 -13.63 -5.57
C HIS A 92 -0.32 -12.21 -5.62
N ALA A 93 0.54 -11.20 -5.75
CA ALA A 93 0.09 -9.81 -5.81
C ALA A 93 -0.80 -9.54 -7.01
N VAL A 94 -0.44 -10.06 -8.18
CA VAL A 94 -1.26 -9.91 -9.40
C VAL A 94 -2.60 -10.61 -9.23
N ALA A 95 -2.61 -11.81 -8.64
CA ALA A 95 -3.86 -12.52 -8.36
C ALA A 95 -4.75 -11.75 -7.39
N ALA A 96 -4.16 -10.99 -6.46
CA ALA A 96 -4.90 -10.15 -5.53
C ALA A 96 -5.48 -8.88 -6.18
N GLY A 97 -4.94 -8.45 -7.32
CA GLY A 97 -5.44 -7.30 -8.06
C GLY A 97 -4.38 -6.25 -8.42
N ALA A 98 -3.11 -6.51 -8.14
CA ALA A 98 -2.04 -5.59 -8.50
C ALA A 98 -1.66 -5.72 -9.97
N THR A 99 -1.01 -4.69 -10.50
CA THR A 99 -0.31 -4.74 -11.79
C THR A 99 1.18 -4.60 -11.56
N VAL A 100 1.98 -5.28 -12.38
CA VAL A 100 3.44 -5.10 -12.37
C VAL A 100 3.74 -3.80 -13.13
N ALA A 101 4.53 -2.92 -12.53
CA ALA A 101 4.93 -1.69 -13.20
C ALA A 101 5.82 -1.99 -14.40
N ASP A 102 5.69 -1.18 -15.46
CA ASP A 102 6.50 -1.36 -16.66
C ASP A 102 7.97 -1.06 -16.38
N PHE A 103 8.23 -0.04 -15.58
CA PHE A 103 9.60 0.34 -15.22
C PHE A 103 10.06 -0.39 -13.97
N GLN A 104 11.16 -1.13 -14.08
CA GLN A 104 11.75 -1.89 -12.97
C GLN A 104 13.20 -1.45 -12.78
N PRO A 105 13.46 -0.54 -11.82
CA PRO A 105 14.80 0.03 -11.69
C PRO A 105 15.85 -0.90 -11.07
N GLN A 106 15.43 -1.97 -10.39
CA GLN A 106 16.36 -2.86 -9.66
C GLN A 106 15.99 -4.32 -9.86
N ASP A 107 17.00 -5.19 -9.83
CA ASP A 107 16.79 -6.64 -10.05
C ASP A 107 16.22 -7.36 -8.82
N ASP A 108 16.55 -6.90 -7.63
CA ASP A 108 16.15 -7.52 -6.36
C ASP A 108 14.90 -6.89 -5.74
N VAL A 109 14.28 -5.96 -6.46
CA VAL A 109 13.05 -5.30 -6.08
C VAL A 109 12.09 -5.35 -7.26
N ARG A 110 10.83 -5.66 -7.01
CA ARG A 110 9.82 -5.61 -8.07
C ARG A 110 8.72 -4.64 -7.70
N VAL A 111 8.53 -3.63 -8.54
CA VAL A 111 7.53 -2.59 -8.32
C VAL A 111 6.21 -3.02 -8.89
N HIS A 112 5.16 -2.87 -8.09
CA HIS A 112 3.78 -3.13 -8.47
C HIS A 112 2.95 -1.88 -8.20
N LEU A 113 1.78 -1.82 -8.82
CA LEU A 113 0.78 -0.80 -8.53
C LEU A 113 -0.43 -1.47 -7.92
N ASP A 114 -0.96 -0.89 -6.85
CA ASP A 114 -2.22 -1.35 -6.29
C ASP A 114 -3.39 -0.87 -7.15
N PRO A 115 -4.63 -1.29 -6.88
CA PRO A 115 -5.77 -0.89 -7.72
C PRO A 115 -6.01 0.61 -7.81
N ALA A 116 -5.56 1.38 -6.83
CA ALA A 116 -5.69 2.84 -6.85
C ALA A 116 -4.47 3.53 -7.47
N GLY A 117 -3.44 2.77 -7.85
CA GLY A 117 -2.26 3.28 -8.51
C GLY A 117 -1.08 3.60 -7.60
N HIS A 118 -1.17 3.30 -6.30
CA HIS A 118 -0.01 3.48 -5.43
C HIS A 118 1.04 2.42 -5.75
N PRO A 119 2.29 2.83 -5.98
CA PRO A 119 3.36 1.85 -6.08
C PRO A 119 3.61 1.16 -4.75
N PHE A 120 3.91 -0.12 -4.80
CA PHE A 120 4.50 -0.82 -3.68
C PHE A 120 5.59 -1.74 -4.20
N CYS A 121 6.62 -1.95 -3.40
CA CYS A 121 7.77 -2.73 -3.79
C CYS A 121 7.78 -4.04 -3.03
N LEU A 122 8.00 -5.13 -3.75
CA LEU A 122 8.34 -6.42 -3.17
C LEU A 122 9.85 -6.58 -3.28
N TYR A 123 10.51 -6.95 -2.19
CA TYR A 123 11.97 -7.04 -2.18
C TYR A 123 12.44 -8.22 -1.32
N LEU A 124 13.64 -8.70 -1.62
CA LEU A 124 14.29 -9.79 -0.87
C LEU A 124 15.02 -9.32 0.37
#